data_0c700d0f855c8220539c18aace3dba89
#
_entry.id   0c700d0f855c8220539c18aace3dba89
#
_cell.length_a   1.000
_cell.length_b   1.000
_cell.length_c   1.000
_cell.angle_alpha   90.00
_cell.angle_beta   90.00
_cell.angle_gamma   90.00
#
_symmetry.space_group_name_H-M   'P 1'
#
loop_
_entity.id
_entity.type
_entity.pdbx_description
1 polymer ?
#
loop_
_entity_poly.entity_id
_entity_poly.type
_entity_poly.pdbx_seq_one_letter_code
_entity_poly.pdbx_strand_id
1 'polypeptide(L)'
;MSWSDRAQLYRDSAAHREGEDLDLVVEWAKGAENALDVATGGGHVARRLREAGINVVTVDPAPGMQPDVISRAEELPFAEGSFDVVACRVAAHHFEDVRASMAEMARVSRDRVLVVDNLFLDDRAEEADKVRDPSHVRNYSEAEWRELFESAGLLVDEVRRFDKPIELEPWLERAGTSDEEADGVRDLLADRIEDGWIHLDRIAIKGSKGA
;
A
#
# COMPACT_ATOMS: atom_id res chain seq x y z
N MET A 1 15.04 13.15 0.94
CA MET A 1 14.47 12.95 2.30
C MET A 1 14.21 11.47 2.49
N SER A 2 14.66 10.85 3.61
CA SER A 2 14.44 9.41 3.85
C SER A 2 12.98 9.15 4.29
N TRP A 3 12.55 7.87 4.24
CA TRP A 3 11.24 7.47 4.76
C TRP A 3 11.08 7.80 6.26
N SER A 4 12.16 7.65 7.04
CA SER A 4 12.15 8.02 8.46
C SER A 4 11.91 9.52 8.68
N ASP A 5 12.46 10.37 7.80
CA ASP A 5 12.26 11.83 7.89
C ASP A 5 10.83 12.24 7.54
N ARG A 6 10.17 11.48 6.65
CA ARG A 6 8.78 11.72 6.20
C ARG A 6 7.73 11.08 7.13
N ALA A 7 8.13 10.28 8.12
CA ALA A 7 7.23 9.47 8.92
C ALA A 7 6.08 10.26 9.58
N GLN A 8 6.35 11.47 10.07
CA GLN A 8 5.31 12.31 10.67
C GLN A 8 4.27 12.77 9.64
N LEU A 9 4.69 13.11 8.42
CA LEU A 9 3.79 13.51 7.34
C LEU A 9 2.83 12.38 6.94
N TYR A 10 3.30 11.12 6.98
CA TYR A 10 2.46 9.95 6.73
C TYR A 10 1.49 9.66 7.87
N ARG A 11 1.92 9.81 9.13
CA ARG A 11 1.03 9.68 10.30
C ARG A 11 -0.10 10.70 10.30
N ASP A 12 0.17 11.93 9.87
CA ASP A 12 -0.80 13.03 9.88
C ASP A 12 -1.64 13.10 8.60
N SER A 13 -1.29 12.32 7.58
CA SER A 13 -1.96 12.36 6.28
C SER A 13 -3.41 11.91 6.33
N ALA A 14 -4.34 12.84 6.07
CA ALA A 14 -5.77 12.55 5.96
C ALA A 14 -6.07 11.49 4.88
N ALA A 15 -5.37 11.56 3.73
CA ALA A 15 -5.53 10.62 2.62
C ALA A 15 -5.22 9.16 2.99
N HIS A 16 -4.40 8.92 4.05
CA HIS A 16 -4.05 7.59 4.54
C HIS A 16 -4.86 7.17 5.76
N ARG A 17 -5.37 8.13 6.54
CA ARG A 17 -6.05 7.89 7.83
C ARG A 17 -7.44 7.33 7.67
N GLU A 18 -8.12 7.66 6.56
CA GLU A 18 -9.52 7.36 6.30
C GLU A 18 -9.71 6.94 4.84
N GLY A 19 -10.85 6.31 4.56
CA GLY A 19 -11.28 5.95 3.21
C GLY A 19 -11.90 4.56 3.13
N GLU A 20 -12.76 4.39 2.12
CA GLU A 20 -13.46 3.12 1.84
C GLU A 20 -12.50 1.94 1.69
N ASP A 21 -11.33 2.18 1.11
CA ASP A 21 -10.27 1.18 0.95
C ASP A 21 -9.76 0.66 2.31
N LEU A 22 -9.65 1.52 3.31
CA LEU A 22 -9.24 1.14 4.67
C LEU A 22 -10.37 0.42 5.42
N ASP A 23 -11.61 0.86 5.23
CA ASP A 23 -12.79 0.18 5.79
C ASP A 23 -12.94 -1.22 5.21
N LEU A 24 -12.66 -1.38 3.92
CA LEU A 24 -12.68 -2.69 3.24
C LEU A 24 -11.61 -3.65 3.79
N VAL A 25 -10.39 -3.16 4.08
CA VAL A 25 -9.36 -3.98 4.74
C VAL A 25 -9.88 -4.53 6.07
N VAL A 26 -10.54 -3.70 6.88
CA VAL A 26 -11.15 -4.14 8.16
C VAL A 26 -12.25 -5.14 7.92
N GLU A 27 -13.13 -4.92 6.93
CA GLU A 27 -14.18 -5.85 6.57
C GLU A 27 -13.62 -7.21 6.16
N TRP A 28 -12.63 -7.23 5.28
CA TRP A 28 -12.01 -8.45 4.79
C TRP A 28 -11.18 -9.18 5.86
N ALA A 29 -10.74 -8.48 6.90
CA ALA A 29 -10.02 -9.07 8.03
C ALA A 29 -10.95 -9.64 9.11
N LYS A 30 -12.29 -9.51 8.99
CA LYS A 30 -13.22 -10.03 9.99
C LYS A 30 -13.02 -11.52 10.26
N GLY A 31 -13.05 -11.87 11.54
CA GLY A 31 -12.86 -13.24 12.02
C GLY A 31 -11.40 -13.65 12.22
N ALA A 32 -10.44 -12.81 11.84
CA ALA A 32 -9.03 -13.04 12.14
C ALA A 32 -8.75 -12.77 13.63
N GLU A 33 -7.90 -13.59 14.25
CA GLU A 33 -7.39 -13.36 15.60
C GLU A 33 -6.13 -12.47 15.57
N ASN A 34 -5.31 -12.66 14.52
CA ASN A 34 -4.07 -11.90 14.35
C ASN A 34 -3.83 -11.48 12.89
N ALA A 35 -3.08 -10.39 12.72
CA ALA A 35 -2.71 -9.86 11.40
C ALA A 35 -1.28 -9.32 11.39
N LEU A 36 -0.68 -9.30 10.19
CA LEU A 36 0.55 -8.60 9.88
C LEU A 36 0.23 -7.40 8.99
N ASP A 37 0.69 -6.20 9.37
CA ASP A 37 0.63 -4.98 8.56
C ASP A 37 2.01 -4.73 7.96
N VAL A 38 2.16 -5.05 6.66
CA VAL A 38 3.44 -4.99 5.93
C VAL A 38 3.61 -3.61 5.30
N ALA A 39 4.80 -3.01 5.49
CA ALA A 39 5.11 -1.63 5.15
C ALA A 39 4.08 -0.67 5.79
N THR A 40 3.97 -0.78 7.10
CA THR A 40 2.92 -0.13 7.91
C THR A 40 2.88 1.39 7.80
N GLY A 41 4.00 2.04 7.45
CA GLY A 41 4.11 3.49 7.31
C GLY A 41 3.56 4.23 8.53
N GLY A 42 2.50 5.03 8.34
CA GLY A 42 1.83 5.76 9.42
C GLY A 42 1.03 4.90 10.41
N GLY A 43 0.95 3.59 10.24
CA GLY A 43 0.27 2.65 11.15
C GLY A 43 -1.25 2.67 11.04
N HIS A 44 -1.81 3.16 9.94
CA HIS A 44 -3.26 3.35 9.80
C HIS A 44 -4.03 2.02 9.68
N VAL A 45 -3.49 1.02 8.96
CA VAL A 45 -4.08 -0.32 8.86
C VAL A 45 -4.03 -0.99 10.24
N ALA A 46 -2.85 -1.01 10.87
CA ALA A 46 -2.67 -1.61 12.19
C ALA A 46 -3.62 -0.99 13.23
N ARG A 47 -3.76 0.34 13.26
CA ARG A 47 -4.68 1.03 14.15
C ARG A 47 -6.12 0.55 13.95
N ARG A 48 -6.62 0.55 12.71
CA ARG A 48 -8.00 0.15 12.38
C ARG A 48 -8.29 -1.31 12.70
N LEU A 49 -7.33 -2.21 12.43
CA LEU A 49 -7.46 -3.63 12.76
C LEU A 49 -7.45 -3.86 14.28
N ARG A 50 -6.59 -3.12 15.03
CA ARG A 50 -6.58 -3.16 16.51
C ARG A 50 -7.90 -2.65 17.10
N GLU A 51 -8.47 -1.57 16.55
CA GLU A 51 -9.79 -1.05 16.93
C GLU A 51 -10.91 -2.08 16.68
N ALA A 52 -10.75 -2.95 15.68
CA ALA A 52 -11.65 -4.07 15.39
C ALA A 52 -11.38 -5.32 16.26
N GLY A 53 -10.44 -5.27 17.20
CA GLY A 53 -10.14 -6.35 18.15
C GLY A 53 -9.15 -7.41 17.63
N ILE A 54 -8.44 -7.12 16.54
CA ILE A 54 -7.44 -8.02 15.95
C ILE A 54 -6.05 -7.69 16.53
N ASN A 55 -5.26 -8.71 16.90
CA ASN A 55 -3.88 -8.52 17.32
C ASN A 55 -3.01 -8.26 16.10
N VAL A 56 -2.29 -7.13 16.05
CA VAL A 56 -1.52 -6.74 14.86
C VAL A 56 -0.06 -6.56 15.18
N VAL A 57 0.80 -7.21 14.40
CA VAL A 57 2.23 -6.94 14.29
C VAL A 57 2.45 -6.05 13.07
N THR A 58 3.35 -5.08 13.19
CA THR A 58 3.70 -4.13 12.13
C THR A 58 5.12 -4.33 11.65
N VAL A 59 5.34 -4.26 10.33
CA VAL A 59 6.67 -4.33 9.71
C VAL A 59 6.89 -3.13 8.81
N ASP A 60 8.07 -2.53 8.88
CA ASP A 60 8.50 -1.47 7.97
C ASP A 60 10.04 -1.43 7.93
N PRO A 61 10.69 -1.19 6.78
CA PRO A 61 12.15 -1.06 6.73
C PRO A 61 12.65 0.26 7.33
N ALA A 62 11.80 1.27 7.50
CA ALA A 62 12.15 2.59 8.01
C ALA A 62 11.94 2.69 9.54
N PRO A 63 13.01 2.79 10.35
CA PRO A 63 12.87 2.88 11.81
C PRO A 63 12.04 4.07 12.29
N GLY A 64 12.02 5.17 11.53
CA GLY A 64 11.21 6.37 11.85
C GLY A 64 9.71 6.11 11.81
N MET A 65 9.24 5.07 11.12
CA MET A 65 7.84 4.64 11.12
C MET A 65 7.46 3.94 12.45
N GLN A 66 8.45 3.54 13.27
CA GLN A 66 8.27 2.89 14.55
C GLN A 66 7.47 1.56 14.47
N PRO A 67 7.83 0.67 13.52
CA PRO A 67 7.18 -0.63 13.45
C PRO A 67 7.58 -1.53 14.63
N ASP A 68 6.80 -2.59 14.88
CA ASP A 68 7.15 -3.62 15.86
C ASP A 68 8.40 -4.40 15.41
N VAL A 69 8.56 -4.59 14.09
CA VAL A 69 9.69 -5.29 13.48
C VAL A 69 10.25 -4.49 12.31
N ILE A 70 11.55 -4.26 12.29
CA ILE A 70 12.23 -3.59 11.17
C ILE A 70 12.64 -4.69 10.18
N SER A 71 11.97 -4.74 9.02
CA SER A 71 12.30 -5.64 7.93
C SER A 71 11.69 -5.16 6.62
N ARG A 72 12.20 -5.67 5.51
CA ARG A 72 11.64 -5.46 4.16
C ARG A 72 10.53 -6.49 3.90
N ALA A 73 9.64 -6.18 2.97
CA ALA A 73 8.55 -7.07 2.57
C ALA A 73 9.06 -8.33 1.86
N GLU A 74 10.22 -8.23 1.22
CA GLU A 74 10.88 -9.32 0.51
C GLU A 74 11.51 -10.40 1.43
N GLU A 75 11.66 -10.08 2.75
CA GLU A 75 12.29 -10.98 3.72
C GLU A 75 11.62 -10.83 5.09
N LEU A 76 10.46 -11.46 5.28
CA LEU A 76 9.68 -11.36 6.52
C LEU A 76 10.19 -12.35 7.57
N PRO A 77 10.63 -11.88 8.77
CA PRO A 77 11.27 -12.72 9.78
C PRO A 77 10.25 -13.52 10.61
N PHE A 78 9.27 -14.12 9.97
CA PHE A 78 8.22 -14.91 10.61
C PHE A 78 8.15 -16.30 10.00
N ALA A 79 7.67 -17.28 10.79
CA ALA A 79 7.44 -18.63 10.30
C ALA A 79 6.25 -18.65 9.31
N GLU A 80 6.19 -19.69 8.48
CA GLU A 80 5.05 -19.95 7.61
C GLU A 80 3.74 -20.01 8.40
N GLY A 81 2.67 -19.39 7.88
CA GLY A 81 1.34 -19.42 8.48
C GLY A 81 1.24 -18.79 9.86
N SER A 82 2.10 -17.80 10.18
CA SER A 82 2.10 -17.12 11.48
C SER A 82 0.88 -16.23 11.71
N PHE A 83 0.27 -15.71 10.63
CA PHE A 83 -0.82 -14.73 10.70
C PHE A 83 -2.05 -15.21 9.94
N ASP A 84 -3.24 -14.98 10.49
CA ASP A 84 -4.50 -15.28 9.80
C ASP A 84 -4.66 -14.36 8.58
N VAL A 85 -4.28 -13.09 8.72
CA VAL A 85 -4.34 -12.07 7.68
C VAL A 85 -2.99 -11.36 7.54
N VAL A 86 -2.55 -11.18 6.30
CA VAL A 86 -1.42 -10.30 5.97
C VAL A 86 -1.92 -9.18 5.08
N ALA A 87 -1.73 -7.93 5.50
CA ALA A 87 -2.21 -6.75 4.79
C ALA A 87 -1.04 -5.86 4.36
N CYS A 88 -1.13 -5.30 3.16
CA CYS A 88 -0.25 -4.24 2.66
C CYS A 88 -1.11 -3.16 2.00
N ARG A 89 -0.91 -1.89 2.39
CA ARG A 89 -1.73 -0.80 1.86
C ARG A 89 -0.90 0.41 1.44
N VAL A 90 -0.99 0.75 0.14
CA VAL A 90 -0.37 1.93 -0.50
C VAL A 90 1.15 1.95 -0.24
N ALA A 91 1.79 0.82 -0.54
CA ALA A 91 3.21 0.63 -0.31
C ALA A 91 3.89 -0.29 -1.33
N ALA A 92 3.16 -1.23 -1.94
CA ALA A 92 3.78 -2.25 -2.79
C ALA A 92 4.39 -1.65 -4.07
N HIS A 93 3.93 -0.48 -4.50
CA HIS A 93 4.54 0.27 -5.61
C HIS A 93 5.96 0.79 -5.30
N HIS A 94 6.43 0.64 -4.05
CA HIS A 94 7.81 0.93 -3.63
C HIS A 94 8.68 -0.33 -3.47
N PHE A 95 8.12 -1.53 -3.59
CA PHE A 95 8.90 -2.76 -3.41
C PHE A 95 9.87 -2.98 -4.57
N GLU A 96 11.12 -3.30 -4.25
CA GLU A 96 12.14 -3.58 -5.25
C GLU A 96 11.83 -4.88 -6.02
N ASP A 97 11.32 -5.89 -5.31
CA ASP A 97 10.83 -7.15 -5.86
C ASP A 97 9.45 -7.47 -5.30
N VAL A 98 8.41 -7.01 -6.00
CA VAL A 98 7.02 -7.27 -5.62
C VAL A 98 6.68 -8.76 -5.63
N ARG A 99 7.31 -9.58 -6.51
CA ARG A 99 7.06 -11.02 -6.57
C ARG A 99 7.59 -11.72 -5.32
N ALA A 100 8.82 -11.38 -4.89
CA ALA A 100 9.37 -11.87 -3.63
C ALA A 100 8.53 -11.42 -2.44
N SER A 101 8.09 -10.15 -2.42
CA SER A 101 7.23 -9.62 -1.37
C SER A 101 5.89 -10.36 -1.29
N MET A 102 5.24 -10.61 -2.42
CA MET A 102 3.98 -11.36 -2.47
C MET A 102 4.16 -12.82 -2.02
N ALA A 103 5.27 -13.46 -2.42
CA ALA A 103 5.58 -14.81 -1.96
C ALA A 103 5.80 -14.88 -0.44
N GLU A 104 6.49 -13.90 0.16
CA GLU A 104 6.70 -13.79 1.60
C GLU A 104 5.38 -13.50 2.34
N MET A 105 4.56 -12.56 1.84
CA MET A 105 3.25 -12.28 2.41
C MET A 105 2.35 -13.53 2.37
N ALA A 106 2.34 -14.26 1.26
CA ALA A 106 1.61 -15.52 1.17
C ALA A 106 2.19 -16.59 2.10
N ARG A 107 3.51 -16.69 2.21
CA ARG A 107 4.17 -17.68 3.09
C ARG A 107 3.78 -17.48 4.56
N VAL A 108 3.85 -16.25 5.05
CA VAL A 108 3.57 -15.95 6.45
C VAL A 108 2.07 -15.90 6.77
N SER A 109 1.21 -15.79 5.74
CA SER A 109 -0.24 -15.89 5.90
C SER A 109 -0.68 -17.34 6.10
N ARG A 110 -1.65 -17.55 6.98
CA ARG A 110 -2.35 -18.82 7.17
C ARG A 110 -3.60 -18.94 6.29
N ASP A 111 -4.31 -17.84 6.12
CA ASP A 111 -5.60 -17.82 5.44
C ASP A 111 -5.58 -16.85 4.24
N ARG A 112 -5.38 -15.55 4.46
CA ARG A 112 -5.58 -14.56 3.39
C ARG A 112 -4.58 -13.42 3.37
N VAL A 113 -4.36 -12.91 2.16
CA VAL A 113 -3.55 -11.71 1.88
C VAL A 113 -4.44 -10.62 1.31
N LEU A 114 -4.29 -9.40 1.83
CA LEU A 114 -5.01 -8.20 1.44
C LEU A 114 -4.01 -7.17 0.91
N VAL A 115 -4.19 -6.75 -0.33
CA VAL A 115 -3.39 -5.65 -0.90
C VAL A 115 -4.32 -4.54 -1.34
N VAL A 116 -3.98 -3.32 -0.95
CA VAL A 116 -4.56 -2.10 -1.51
C VAL A 116 -3.42 -1.25 -2.05
N ASP A 117 -3.48 -0.86 -3.32
CA ASP A 117 -2.44 0.00 -3.88
C ASP A 117 -2.98 0.91 -4.99
N ASN A 118 -2.14 1.82 -5.46
CA ASN A 118 -2.43 2.61 -6.63
C ASN A 118 -2.51 1.70 -7.85
N LEU A 119 -3.46 1.98 -8.73
CA LEU A 119 -3.64 1.23 -9.98
C LEU A 119 -2.79 1.89 -11.08
N PHE A 120 -2.09 1.09 -11.88
CA PHE A 120 -1.47 1.59 -13.10
C PHE A 120 -2.54 2.16 -14.02
N LEU A 121 -2.40 3.40 -14.42
CA LEU A 121 -3.33 4.11 -15.28
C LEU A 121 -2.81 4.17 -16.72
N ASP A 122 -1.65 4.79 -16.89
CA ASP A 122 -0.92 4.92 -18.14
C ASP A 122 0.54 5.34 -17.89
N ASP A 123 1.34 5.38 -18.95
CA ASP A 123 2.78 5.70 -18.85
C ASP A 123 3.04 7.13 -18.36
N ARG A 124 2.13 8.09 -18.62
CA ARG A 124 2.27 9.49 -18.16
C ARG A 124 2.08 9.59 -16.65
N ALA A 125 1.05 8.90 -16.12
CA ALA A 125 0.82 8.85 -14.68
C ALA A 125 1.97 8.13 -13.96
N GLU A 126 2.52 7.09 -14.54
CA GLU A 126 3.67 6.36 -14.02
C GLU A 126 4.95 7.24 -14.02
N GLU A 127 5.16 8.05 -15.05
CA GLU A 127 6.25 9.03 -15.10
C GLU A 127 6.06 10.11 -14.04
N ALA A 128 4.85 10.62 -13.86
CA ALA A 128 4.54 11.61 -12.84
C ALA A 128 4.81 11.10 -11.42
N ASP A 129 4.44 9.84 -11.12
CA ASP A 129 4.74 9.22 -9.84
C ASP A 129 6.25 9.10 -9.58
N LYS A 130 7.04 8.76 -10.61
CA LYS A 130 8.52 8.68 -10.51
C LYS A 130 9.19 10.05 -10.33
N VAL A 131 8.68 11.07 -11.01
CA VAL A 131 9.15 12.46 -10.84
C VAL A 131 8.83 12.94 -9.42
N ARG A 132 7.61 12.69 -8.95
CA ARG A 132 7.15 13.08 -7.62
C ARG A 132 7.93 12.39 -6.49
N ASP A 133 8.10 11.08 -6.58
CA ASP A 133 8.75 10.29 -5.54
C ASP A 133 9.82 9.36 -6.14
N PRO A 134 11.11 9.69 -6.00
CA PRO A 134 12.21 8.86 -6.51
C PRO A 134 12.26 7.44 -5.92
N SER A 135 11.52 7.15 -4.85
CA SER A 135 11.39 5.80 -4.29
C SER A 135 10.31 4.97 -4.97
N HIS A 136 9.51 5.57 -5.85
CA HIS A 136 8.50 4.86 -6.63
C HIS A 136 9.16 3.89 -7.62
N VAL A 137 8.80 2.61 -7.54
CA VAL A 137 9.28 1.58 -8.47
C VAL A 137 8.32 1.47 -9.64
N ARG A 138 7.08 1.06 -9.39
CA ARG A 138 6.00 1.07 -10.38
C ARG A 138 4.63 0.76 -9.79
N ASN A 139 3.57 1.23 -10.45
CA ASN A 139 2.21 0.77 -10.26
C ASN A 139 1.92 -0.47 -11.14
N TYR A 140 0.94 -1.27 -10.74
CA TYR A 140 0.55 -2.51 -11.42
C TYR A 140 -0.92 -2.41 -11.86
N SER A 141 -1.21 -2.97 -13.04
CA SER A 141 -2.57 -3.15 -13.53
C SER A 141 -3.30 -4.24 -12.75
N GLU A 142 -4.63 -4.31 -12.86
CA GLU A 142 -5.39 -5.39 -12.25
C GLU A 142 -4.95 -6.79 -12.73
N ALA A 143 -4.63 -6.91 -14.03
CA ALA A 143 -4.17 -8.18 -14.58
C ALA A 143 -2.84 -8.63 -13.96
N GLU A 144 -1.90 -7.71 -13.79
CA GLU A 144 -0.61 -7.99 -13.13
C GLU A 144 -0.80 -8.31 -11.65
N TRP A 145 -1.71 -7.61 -10.94
CA TRP A 145 -2.04 -7.95 -9.56
C TRP A 145 -2.60 -9.36 -9.41
N ARG A 146 -3.52 -9.77 -10.30
CA ARG A 146 -4.05 -11.14 -10.31
C ARG A 146 -2.95 -12.16 -10.54
N GLU A 147 -2.04 -11.92 -11.50
CA GLU A 147 -0.89 -12.78 -11.76
C GLU A 147 0.07 -12.87 -10.54
N LEU A 148 0.29 -11.76 -9.82
CA LEU A 148 1.11 -11.72 -8.61
C LEU A 148 0.51 -12.59 -7.50
N PHE A 149 -0.80 -12.50 -7.26
CA PHE A 149 -1.51 -13.35 -6.31
C PHE A 149 -1.44 -14.83 -6.68
N GLU A 150 -1.76 -15.17 -7.93
CA GLU A 150 -1.72 -16.54 -8.44
C GLU A 150 -0.31 -17.13 -8.37
N SER A 151 0.71 -16.35 -8.74
CA SER A 151 2.12 -16.77 -8.66
C SER A 151 2.57 -17.03 -7.23
N ALA A 152 2.00 -16.35 -6.25
CA ALA A 152 2.25 -16.57 -4.82
C ALA A 152 1.43 -17.73 -4.23
N GLY A 153 0.63 -18.44 -5.06
CA GLY A 153 -0.22 -19.56 -4.62
C GLY A 153 -1.52 -19.15 -3.95
N LEU A 154 -1.99 -17.92 -4.21
CA LEU A 154 -3.24 -17.38 -3.68
C LEU A 154 -4.34 -17.42 -4.74
N LEU A 155 -5.54 -17.79 -4.34
CA LEU A 155 -6.75 -17.66 -5.15
C LEU A 155 -7.31 -16.24 -4.96
N VAL A 156 -7.53 -15.52 -6.05
CA VAL A 156 -8.14 -14.18 -5.99
C VAL A 156 -9.64 -14.32 -5.71
N ASP A 157 -10.06 -13.91 -4.53
CA ASP A 157 -11.46 -14.01 -4.09
C ASP A 157 -12.28 -12.79 -4.51
N GLU A 158 -11.69 -11.60 -4.35
CA GLU A 158 -12.41 -10.33 -4.56
C GLU A 158 -11.45 -9.22 -5.02
N VAL A 159 -11.94 -8.38 -5.93
CA VAL A 159 -11.25 -7.18 -6.40
C VAL A 159 -12.22 -6.01 -6.36
N ARG A 160 -11.75 -4.87 -5.83
CA ARG A 160 -12.47 -3.59 -5.83
C ARG A 160 -11.59 -2.50 -6.42
N ARG A 161 -12.19 -1.57 -7.12
CA ARG A 161 -11.53 -0.35 -7.59
C ARG A 161 -12.19 0.87 -6.96
N PHE A 162 -11.38 1.86 -6.65
CA PHE A 162 -11.82 3.11 -6.05
C PHE A 162 -11.26 4.28 -6.85
N ASP A 163 -12.09 5.25 -7.17
CA ASP A 163 -11.61 6.60 -7.47
C ASP A 163 -11.18 7.26 -6.16
N LYS A 164 -9.94 7.72 -6.10
CA LYS A 164 -9.38 8.35 -4.90
C LYS A 164 -8.98 9.78 -5.21
N PRO A 165 -9.86 10.75 -4.96
CA PRO A 165 -9.48 12.15 -5.01
C PRO A 165 -8.51 12.45 -3.85
N ILE A 166 -7.41 13.13 -4.17
CA ILE A 166 -6.36 13.54 -3.23
C ILE A 166 -6.05 15.02 -3.47
N GLU A 167 -5.94 15.81 -2.43
CA GLU A 167 -5.46 17.18 -2.55
C GLU A 167 -4.05 17.21 -3.14
N LEU A 168 -3.88 17.94 -4.25
CA LEU A 168 -2.65 17.93 -5.05
C LEU A 168 -1.45 18.47 -4.27
N GLU A 169 -1.56 19.65 -3.66
CA GLU A 169 -0.43 20.28 -2.98
C GLU A 169 0.07 19.45 -1.79
N PRO A 170 -0.77 18.98 -0.85
CA PRO A 170 -0.33 18.09 0.22
C PRO A 170 0.23 16.75 -0.29
N TRP A 171 -0.20 16.28 -1.47
CA TRP A 171 0.32 15.07 -2.07
C TRP A 171 1.74 15.26 -2.61
N LEU A 172 2.02 16.41 -3.26
CA LEU A 172 3.36 16.78 -3.72
C LEU A 172 4.33 17.01 -2.54
N GLU A 173 3.90 17.82 -1.56
CA GLU A 173 4.72 18.16 -0.37
C GLU A 173 5.16 16.91 0.40
N ARG A 174 4.28 15.90 0.54
CA ARG A 174 4.57 14.65 1.26
C ARG A 174 5.76 13.88 0.69
N ALA A 175 5.97 13.94 -0.62
CA ALA A 175 7.11 13.31 -1.28
C ALA A 175 8.39 14.16 -1.16
N GLY A 176 8.25 15.43 -0.82
CA GLY A 176 9.35 16.39 -0.82
C GLY A 176 9.72 16.86 -2.22
N THR A 177 8.75 16.88 -3.12
CA THR A 177 8.87 17.29 -4.52
C THR A 177 9.31 18.75 -4.59
N SER A 178 10.33 19.08 -5.38
CA SER A 178 10.75 20.46 -5.65
C SER A 178 9.73 21.19 -6.52
N ASP A 179 9.79 22.52 -6.56
CA ASP A 179 8.89 23.33 -7.39
C ASP A 179 8.96 22.95 -8.88
N GLU A 180 10.16 22.70 -9.41
CA GLU A 180 10.38 22.29 -10.81
C GLU A 180 9.78 20.90 -11.09
N GLU A 181 9.99 19.92 -10.19
CA GLU A 181 9.40 18.60 -10.28
C GLU A 181 7.88 18.66 -10.16
N ALA A 182 7.35 19.50 -9.25
CA ALA A 182 5.92 19.71 -9.06
C ALA A 182 5.25 20.27 -10.32
N ASP A 183 5.88 21.20 -11.01
CA ASP A 183 5.39 21.73 -12.29
C ASP A 183 5.37 20.62 -13.37
N GLY A 184 6.42 19.81 -13.45
CA GLY A 184 6.46 18.66 -14.35
C GLY A 184 5.35 17.64 -14.06
N VAL A 185 5.07 17.37 -12.78
CA VAL A 185 3.96 16.48 -12.36
C VAL A 185 2.61 17.07 -12.76
N ARG A 186 2.40 18.39 -12.55
CA ARG A 186 1.16 19.07 -12.96
C ARG A 186 0.92 18.99 -14.47
N ASP A 187 1.99 19.16 -15.27
CA ASP A 187 1.90 19.05 -16.74
C ASP A 187 1.56 17.60 -17.17
N LEU A 188 2.21 16.60 -16.57
CA LEU A 188 1.94 15.19 -16.87
C LEU A 188 0.52 14.75 -16.50
N LEU A 189 -0.06 15.32 -15.45
CA LEU A 189 -1.36 14.94 -14.91
C LEU A 189 -2.46 15.99 -15.14
N ALA A 190 -2.26 16.94 -16.04
CA ALA A 190 -3.16 18.07 -16.24
C ALA A 190 -4.63 17.67 -16.52
N ASP A 191 -4.85 16.54 -17.19
CA ASP A 191 -6.17 15.97 -17.48
C ASP A 191 -6.83 15.22 -16.31
N ARG A 192 -6.10 15.06 -15.18
CA ARG A 192 -6.53 14.38 -13.95
C ARG A 192 -6.61 15.31 -12.74
N ILE A 193 -6.29 16.60 -12.95
CA ILE A 193 -6.36 17.62 -11.91
C ILE A 193 -7.60 18.47 -12.13
N GLU A 194 -8.48 18.51 -11.13
CA GLU A 194 -9.68 19.32 -11.13
C GLU A 194 -9.79 20.06 -9.77
N ASP A 195 -9.93 21.37 -9.81
CA ASP A 195 -10.10 22.23 -8.63
C ASP A 195 -9.08 21.99 -7.49
N GLY A 196 -7.83 21.67 -7.84
CA GLY A 196 -6.76 21.40 -6.87
C GLY A 196 -6.75 19.98 -6.32
N TRP A 197 -7.57 19.11 -6.86
CA TRP A 197 -7.59 17.67 -6.57
C TRP A 197 -7.04 16.86 -7.73
N ILE A 198 -6.33 15.78 -7.40
CA ILE A 198 -5.91 14.76 -8.36
C ILE A 198 -6.74 13.49 -8.16
N HIS A 199 -7.23 12.92 -9.25
CA HIS A 199 -7.96 11.65 -9.26
C HIS A 199 -7.03 10.49 -9.60
N LEU A 200 -6.77 9.65 -8.61
CA LEU A 200 -5.95 8.44 -8.74
C LEU A 200 -6.81 7.22 -8.44
N ASP A 201 -6.77 6.24 -9.33
CA ASP A 201 -7.45 4.98 -9.09
C ASP A 201 -6.66 4.13 -8.09
N ARG A 202 -7.38 3.47 -7.20
CA ARG A 202 -6.86 2.43 -6.32
C ARG A 202 -7.51 1.09 -6.60
N ILE A 203 -6.75 0.05 -6.37
CA ILE A 203 -7.21 -1.32 -6.40
C ILE A 203 -7.07 -1.94 -5.01
N ALA A 204 -8.07 -2.68 -4.58
CA ALA A 204 -8.00 -3.57 -3.44
C ALA A 204 -8.22 -5.01 -3.91
N ILE A 205 -7.36 -5.91 -3.47
CA ILE A 205 -7.42 -7.33 -3.82
C ILE A 205 -7.34 -8.15 -2.53
N LYS A 206 -8.26 -9.11 -2.42
CA LYS A 206 -8.23 -10.17 -1.43
C LYS A 206 -7.97 -11.49 -2.11
N GLY A 207 -7.02 -12.24 -1.59
CA GLY A 207 -6.76 -13.60 -2.00
C GLY A 207 -6.57 -14.52 -0.80
N SER A 208 -7.04 -15.76 -0.92
CA SER A 208 -6.91 -16.79 0.09
C SER A 208 -6.01 -17.94 -0.35
N LYS A 209 -5.46 -18.66 0.63
CA LYS A 209 -4.81 -19.94 0.35
C LYS A 209 -5.86 -20.97 -0.05
N GLY A 210 -5.57 -21.74 -1.08
CA GLY A 210 -6.38 -22.91 -1.44
C GLY A 210 -6.46 -23.89 -0.26
N ALA A 211 -7.64 -24.51 -0.09
CA ALA A 211 -7.87 -25.53 0.95
C ALA A 211 -7.00 -26.77 0.71
#